data_cfa4f83f80335c95f39750cf4c939870
#
_entry.id   cfa4f83f80335c95f39750cf4c939870
#
_cell.length_a   1.000
_cell.length_b   1.000
_cell.length_c   1.000
_cell.angle_alpha   90.00
_cell.angle_beta   90.00
_cell.angle_gamma   90.00
#
_symmetry.space_group_name_H-M   'P 1'
#
loop_
_entity.id
_entity.type
_entity.pdbx_description
1 polymer ?
#
loop_
_entity_poly.entity_id
_entity_poly.type
_entity_poly.pdbx_seq_one_letter_code
_entity_poly.pdbx_strand_id
1 'polypeptide(L)'
;MKVDIEHMPISLDHDGLKDAVVCIRYVSDYNVRFVSKTILSAINSDNNNFEEIPTKDTSVVNDSMSYKDSNDKILLANPIYRIQISERDIALNFTNNYPGWNDYSKLIETVLTAINQVELQGVSLHYLSGFENTDIFRALDGTIKLNQLPIFQGSVFNFSCSCNDGDESIAEAKIKLTNNIQIPNSIISIVEITIAGKAGHYSQKECMSLLTKCHNFEKHLFFLLLSEEFINILGPRYE
;
A
#
# COMPACT_ATOMS: atom_id res chain seq x y z
N MET A 1 -1.20 -12.26 24.02
CA MET A 1 -2.37 -12.97 23.45
C MET A 1 -2.23 -12.85 21.94
N LYS A 2 -2.26 -13.93 21.15
CA LYS A 2 -2.25 -13.80 19.69
C LYS A 2 -3.60 -13.24 19.29
N VAL A 3 -3.62 -12.15 18.52
CA VAL A 3 -4.85 -11.69 17.88
C VAL A 3 -5.38 -12.87 17.06
N ASP A 4 -6.56 -13.36 17.44
CA ASP A 4 -7.19 -14.47 16.74
C ASP A 4 -7.63 -13.92 15.37
N ILE A 5 -7.17 -14.55 14.30
CA ILE A 5 -7.49 -14.13 12.91
C ILE A 5 -9.02 -14.08 12.71
N GLU A 6 -9.77 -14.94 13.41
CA GLU A 6 -11.23 -15.00 13.35
C GLU A 6 -11.92 -13.78 14.02
N HIS A 7 -11.17 -12.99 14.83
CA HIS A 7 -11.71 -11.85 15.57
C HIS A 7 -11.03 -10.52 15.24
N MET A 8 -10.41 -10.40 14.07
CA MET A 8 -9.86 -9.11 13.64
C MET A 8 -10.97 -8.12 13.29
N PRO A 9 -10.82 -6.84 13.62
CA PRO A 9 -11.75 -5.80 13.20
C PRO A 9 -11.91 -5.77 11.67
N ILE A 10 -13.13 -5.54 11.20
CA ILE A 10 -13.40 -5.33 9.77
C ILE A 10 -12.84 -3.97 9.34
N SER A 11 -13.02 -2.96 10.19
CA SER A 11 -12.57 -1.59 9.97
C SER A 11 -12.25 -0.90 11.30
N LEU A 12 -11.60 0.23 11.21
CA LEU A 12 -11.31 1.16 12.30
C LEU A 12 -11.96 2.50 12.00
N ASP A 13 -12.49 3.18 13.02
CA ASP A 13 -13.02 4.54 12.85
C ASP A 13 -11.90 5.58 12.59
N HIS A 14 -10.70 5.29 13.09
CA HIS A 14 -9.50 6.13 13.00
C HIS A 14 -8.29 5.29 12.59
N ASP A 15 -8.31 4.69 11.40
CA ASP A 15 -7.26 3.76 10.94
C ASP A 15 -5.88 4.42 10.73
N GLY A 16 -5.86 5.76 10.68
CA GLY A 16 -4.62 6.50 10.43
C GLY A 16 -4.05 6.31 9.02
N LEU A 17 -4.73 5.59 8.15
CA LEU A 17 -4.22 5.29 6.81
C LEU A 17 -4.07 6.59 5.99
N LYS A 18 -2.85 6.87 5.56
CA LYS A 18 -2.47 8.07 4.80
C LYS A 18 -2.26 7.75 3.33
N ASP A 19 -1.81 6.53 3.01
CA ASP A 19 -1.63 6.08 1.62
C ASP A 19 -1.74 4.57 1.51
N ALA A 20 -2.28 4.09 0.39
CA ALA A 20 -2.26 2.70 -0.02
C ALA A 20 -1.97 2.62 -1.51
N VAL A 21 -0.85 2.02 -1.87
CA VAL A 21 -0.40 1.88 -3.25
C VAL A 21 -0.44 0.40 -3.65
N VAL A 22 -1.15 0.12 -4.74
CA VAL A 22 -1.06 -1.16 -5.46
C VAL A 22 -0.14 -0.96 -6.64
N CYS A 23 0.88 -1.78 -6.76
CA CYS A 23 1.76 -1.79 -7.91
C CYS A 23 1.59 -3.12 -8.68
N ILE A 24 1.29 -3.03 -9.97
CA ILE A 24 1.16 -4.16 -10.89
C ILE A 24 2.33 -4.08 -11.86
N ARG A 25 3.20 -5.09 -11.86
CA ARG A 25 4.32 -5.18 -12.78
C ARG A 25 3.94 -5.96 -14.03
N TYR A 26 4.36 -5.45 -15.20
CA TYR A 26 4.12 -6.09 -16.47
C TYR A 26 5.38 -6.10 -17.37
N VAL A 27 5.34 -6.89 -18.44
CA VAL A 27 6.43 -6.96 -19.41
C VAL A 27 6.52 -5.68 -20.23
N SER A 28 7.73 -5.16 -20.43
CA SER A 28 8.00 -3.83 -21.03
C SER A 28 7.80 -3.73 -22.55
N ASP A 29 7.25 -4.77 -23.20
CA ASP A 29 7.07 -4.79 -24.66
C ASP A 29 5.87 -3.97 -25.16
N TYR A 30 5.11 -3.42 -24.22
CA TYR A 30 3.91 -2.65 -24.50
C TYR A 30 4.19 -1.14 -24.43
N ASN A 31 3.66 -0.41 -25.40
CA ASN A 31 3.75 1.05 -25.40
C ASN A 31 2.91 1.63 -24.24
N VAL A 32 3.52 2.47 -23.41
CA VAL A 32 2.89 3.11 -22.24
C VAL A 32 1.60 3.85 -22.63
N ARG A 33 1.59 4.55 -23.78
CA ARG A 33 0.39 5.24 -24.27
C ARG A 33 -0.74 4.30 -24.69
N PHE A 34 -0.40 3.12 -25.22
CA PHE A 34 -1.41 2.10 -25.51
C PHE A 34 -2.05 1.59 -24.21
N VAL A 35 -1.23 1.21 -23.23
CA VAL A 35 -1.70 0.74 -21.91
C VAL A 35 -2.56 1.81 -21.23
N SER A 36 -2.10 3.06 -21.22
CA SER A 36 -2.81 4.20 -20.62
C SER A 36 -4.19 4.44 -21.27
N LYS A 37 -4.26 4.47 -22.60
CA LYS A 37 -5.54 4.68 -23.31
C LYS A 37 -6.52 3.53 -23.08
N THR A 38 -6.02 2.30 -23.03
CA THR A 38 -6.83 1.12 -22.76
C THR A 38 -7.43 1.19 -21.35
N ILE A 39 -6.61 1.51 -20.35
CA ILE A 39 -7.06 1.71 -18.98
C ILE A 39 -8.06 2.86 -18.89
N LEU A 40 -7.72 4.04 -19.42
CA LEU A 40 -8.57 5.23 -19.38
C LEU A 40 -9.95 4.97 -19.99
N SER A 41 -10.00 4.27 -21.11
CA SER A 41 -11.28 3.90 -21.76
C SER A 41 -12.12 2.99 -20.87
N ALA A 42 -11.51 2.00 -20.23
CA ALA A 42 -12.23 1.03 -19.38
C ALA A 42 -12.76 1.69 -18.11
N ILE A 43 -11.91 2.43 -17.38
CA ILE A 43 -12.33 3.06 -16.12
C ILE A 43 -13.38 4.14 -16.32
N ASN A 44 -13.36 4.86 -17.45
CA ASN A 44 -14.37 5.89 -17.75
C ASN A 44 -15.68 5.31 -18.28
N SER A 45 -15.72 4.06 -18.75
CA SER A 45 -16.99 3.38 -19.08
C SER A 45 -17.88 3.24 -17.82
N ASP A 46 -17.28 3.20 -16.64
CA ASP A 46 -17.95 3.10 -15.34
C ASP A 46 -18.24 4.48 -14.71
N ASN A 47 -18.20 5.58 -15.49
CA ASN A 47 -18.41 6.95 -15.04
C ASN A 47 -17.44 7.47 -13.97
N ASN A 48 -16.23 6.94 -13.93
CA ASN A 48 -15.23 7.34 -12.92
C ASN A 48 -14.54 8.68 -13.20
N ASN A 49 -14.79 9.31 -14.37
CA ASN A 49 -14.29 10.62 -14.76
C ASN A 49 -12.78 10.84 -14.55
N PHE A 50 -11.96 9.86 -14.96
CA PHE A 50 -10.52 10.02 -14.96
C PHE A 50 -10.07 10.89 -16.14
N GLU A 51 -9.05 11.70 -15.89
CA GLU A 51 -8.38 12.54 -16.89
C GLU A 51 -6.88 12.24 -16.91
N GLU A 52 -6.25 12.37 -18.08
CA GLU A 52 -4.80 12.34 -18.21
C GLU A 52 -4.24 13.68 -17.72
N ILE A 53 -3.42 13.64 -16.67
CA ILE A 53 -2.79 14.83 -16.12
C ILE A 53 -1.44 15.02 -16.81
N PRO A 54 -1.17 16.21 -17.41
CA PRO A 54 0.15 16.50 -17.97
C PRO A 54 1.23 16.41 -16.90
N THR A 55 2.12 15.45 -17.03
CA THR A 55 3.30 15.33 -16.17
C THR A 55 4.32 16.37 -16.59
N LYS A 56 4.26 17.57 -16.04
CA LYS A 56 5.40 18.45 -15.99
C LYS A 56 6.26 17.98 -14.83
N ASP A 57 7.44 17.39 -15.10
CA ASP A 57 8.53 17.09 -14.17
C ASP A 57 8.24 17.26 -12.65
N THR A 58 7.16 16.67 -12.16
CA THR A 58 6.92 16.56 -10.73
C THR A 58 7.50 15.22 -10.29
N SER A 59 8.77 15.24 -9.92
CA SER A 59 9.36 14.19 -9.08
C SER A 59 8.53 14.11 -7.80
N VAL A 60 7.55 13.23 -7.76
CA VAL A 60 6.99 12.77 -6.50
C VAL A 60 8.07 11.89 -5.90
N VAL A 61 8.88 12.52 -5.06
CA VAL A 61 9.94 11.86 -4.30
C VAL A 61 9.26 11.01 -3.23
N ASN A 62 8.98 9.76 -3.58
CA ASN A 62 8.88 8.71 -2.59
C ASN A 62 10.26 8.07 -2.49
N ASP A 63 11.00 8.43 -1.45
CA ASP A 63 12.38 8.01 -1.15
C ASP A 63 12.59 6.50 -0.97
N SER A 64 11.62 5.66 -1.22
CA SER A 64 11.71 4.21 -0.98
C SER A 64 11.88 3.33 -2.22
N MET A 65 11.79 3.88 -3.44
CA MET A 65 12.10 3.14 -4.67
C MET A 65 12.89 4.01 -5.63
N SER A 66 14.21 3.83 -5.68
CA SER A 66 15.06 4.42 -6.70
C SER A 66 14.79 3.76 -8.06
N TYR A 67 13.80 4.26 -8.80
CA TYR A 67 13.66 3.93 -10.21
C TYR A 67 14.43 4.95 -11.04
N LYS A 68 15.30 4.45 -11.92
CA LYS A 68 15.89 5.28 -12.98
C LYS A 68 14.76 5.88 -13.80
N ASP A 69 14.79 7.21 -13.91
CA ASP A 69 13.86 7.98 -14.75
C ASP A 69 13.86 7.46 -16.19
N SER A 70 12.78 6.78 -16.57
CA SER A 70 12.36 6.71 -17.96
C SER A 70 11.36 7.84 -18.18
N ASN A 71 11.58 8.67 -19.21
CA ASN A 71 10.82 9.88 -19.50
C ASN A 71 9.34 9.66 -19.91
N ASP A 72 8.85 8.42 -19.90
CA ASP A 72 7.49 8.08 -20.33
C ASP A 72 6.64 7.58 -19.16
N LYS A 73 6.23 8.50 -18.32
CA LYS A 73 5.20 8.25 -17.29
C LYS A 73 3.92 8.97 -17.66
N ILE A 74 2.78 8.28 -17.57
CA ILE A 74 1.45 8.86 -17.76
C ILE A 74 0.71 8.78 -16.44
N LEU A 75 0.11 9.90 -16.03
CA LEU A 75 -0.71 9.98 -14.83
C LEU A 75 -2.18 10.16 -15.25
N LEU A 76 -3.03 9.22 -14.81
CA LEU A 76 -4.47 9.33 -14.87
C LEU A 76 -4.99 9.64 -13.48
N ALA A 77 -5.89 10.60 -13.33
CA ALA A 77 -6.42 10.94 -12.02
C ALA A 77 -7.89 11.36 -12.09
N ASN A 78 -8.57 11.15 -10.96
CA ASN A 78 -9.85 11.73 -10.62
C ASN A 78 -9.78 12.25 -9.16
N PRO A 79 -10.86 12.81 -8.58
CA PRO A 79 -10.83 13.32 -7.20
C PRO A 79 -10.49 12.28 -6.13
N ILE A 80 -10.65 10.97 -6.41
CA ILE A 80 -10.48 9.89 -5.43
C ILE A 80 -9.19 9.14 -5.67
N TYR A 81 -8.82 8.87 -6.93
CA TYR A 81 -7.74 7.95 -7.29
C TYR A 81 -6.71 8.57 -8.22
N ARG A 82 -5.51 8.02 -8.19
CA ARG A 82 -4.43 8.24 -9.16
C ARG A 82 -3.93 6.92 -9.69
N ILE A 83 -3.64 6.88 -10.99
CA ILE A 83 -3.04 5.73 -11.67
C ILE A 83 -1.83 6.23 -12.43
N GLN A 84 -0.65 5.85 -12.00
CA GLN A 84 0.59 6.15 -12.71
C GLN A 84 1.01 4.94 -13.53
N ILE A 85 1.24 5.14 -14.81
CA ILE A 85 1.64 4.10 -15.76
C ILE A 85 3.04 4.43 -16.26
N SER A 86 3.94 3.47 -16.14
CA SER A 86 5.32 3.52 -16.62
C SER A 86 5.59 2.36 -17.58
N GLU A 87 6.81 2.20 -18.07
CA GLU A 87 7.17 1.10 -19.00
C GLU A 87 6.96 -0.30 -18.44
N ARG A 88 6.95 -0.47 -17.12
CA ARG A 88 6.91 -1.80 -16.47
C ARG A 88 5.93 -1.92 -15.34
N ASP A 89 5.39 -0.81 -14.89
CA ASP A 89 4.58 -0.78 -13.68
C ASP A 89 3.35 0.10 -13.85
N ILE A 90 2.25 -0.34 -13.27
CA ILE A 90 1.05 0.45 -13.06
C ILE A 90 0.89 0.59 -11.55
N ALA A 91 0.99 1.82 -11.04
CA ALA A 91 0.80 2.13 -9.64
C ALA A 91 -0.55 2.82 -9.46
N LEU A 92 -1.39 2.26 -8.61
CA LEU A 92 -2.69 2.82 -8.24
C LEU A 92 -2.60 3.30 -6.79
N ASN A 93 -3.08 4.52 -6.52
CA ASN A 93 -3.28 5.01 -5.16
C ASN A 93 -4.51 5.92 -5.09
N PHE A 94 -4.92 6.27 -3.88
CA PHE A 94 -5.99 7.25 -3.66
C PHE A 94 -5.40 8.65 -3.33
N THR A 95 -6.23 9.68 -3.51
CA THR A 95 -5.78 11.09 -3.35
C THR A 95 -6.15 11.69 -2.00
N ASN A 96 -7.20 11.17 -1.36
CA ASN A 96 -7.77 11.72 -0.13
C ASN A 96 -8.08 10.59 0.87
N ASN A 97 -9.34 10.40 1.23
CA ASN A 97 -9.75 9.34 2.15
C ASN A 97 -9.74 7.98 1.46
N TYR A 98 -9.19 6.98 2.14
CA TYR A 98 -9.19 5.60 1.65
C TYR A 98 -10.64 5.09 1.50
N PRO A 99 -11.03 4.62 0.32
CA PRO A 99 -12.41 4.20 0.07
C PRO A 99 -12.75 2.82 0.63
N GLY A 100 -11.78 2.14 1.23
CA GLY A 100 -11.88 0.75 1.66
C GLY A 100 -11.50 -0.24 0.56
N TRP A 101 -11.08 -1.45 0.97
CA TRP A 101 -10.61 -2.47 0.05
C TRP A 101 -11.66 -2.88 -0.98
N ASN A 102 -12.93 -2.95 -0.59
CA ASN A 102 -14.02 -3.38 -1.48
C ASN A 102 -14.16 -2.48 -2.71
N ASP A 103 -14.05 -1.16 -2.57
CA ASP A 103 -14.16 -0.24 -3.69
C ASP A 103 -12.82 -0.11 -4.41
N TYR A 104 -11.72 -0.13 -3.68
CA TYR A 104 -10.39 -0.10 -4.28
C TYR A 104 -10.12 -1.33 -5.14
N SER A 105 -10.49 -2.52 -4.68
CA SER A 105 -10.34 -3.77 -5.43
C SER A 105 -11.15 -3.81 -6.73
N LYS A 106 -12.34 -3.18 -6.79
CA LYS A 106 -13.12 -3.05 -8.03
C LYS A 106 -12.38 -2.22 -9.09
N LEU A 107 -11.76 -1.10 -8.68
CA LEU A 107 -10.94 -0.31 -9.59
C LEU A 107 -9.75 -1.12 -10.12
N ILE A 108 -9.06 -1.86 -9.23
CA ILE A 108 -7.94 -2.72 -9.61
C ILE A 108 -8.40 -3.79 -10.60
N GLU A 109 -9.55 -4.43 -10.36
CA GLU A 109 -10.12 -5.44 -11.25
C GLU A 109 -10.46 -4.86 -12.63
N THR A 110 -11.04 -3.65 -12.68
CA THR A 110 -11.31 -2.92 -13.93
C THR A 110 -10.00 -2.67 -14.68
N VAL A 111 -8.95 -2.21 -14.01
CA VAL A 111 -7.62 -1.98 -14.62
C VAL A 111 -7.02 -3.29 -15.14
N LEU A 112 -7.03 -4.36 -14.36
CA LEU A 112 -6.51 -5.66 -14.75
C LEU A 112 -7.27 -6.22 -15.96
N THR A 113 -8.59 -6.08 -15.98
CA THR A 113 -9.44 -6.52 -17.10
C THR A 113 -9.14 -5.73 -18.37
N ALA A 114 -8.91 -4.42 -18.24
CA ALA A 114 -8.57 -3.56 -19.38
C ALA A 114 -7.27 -4.00 -20.07
N ILE A 115 -6.29 -4.45 -19.29
CA ILE A 115 -4.97 -4.87 -19.79
C ILE A 115 -4.86 -6.39 -20.01
N ASN A 116 -5.94 -7.05 -20.39
CA ASN A 116 -6.00 -8.51 -20.55
C ASN A 116 -5.02 -9.07 -21.59
N GLN A 117 -4.50 -8.23 -22.49
CA GLN A 117 -3.51 -8.60 -23.50
C GLN A 117 -2.07 -8.44 -22.99
N VAL A 118 -1.89 -7.84 -21.80
CA VAL A 118 -0.58 -7.54 -21.23
C VAL A 118 -0.15 -8.67 -20.32
N GLU A 119 1.08 -9.13 -20.48
CA GLU A 119 1.67 -10.16 -19.62
C GLU A 119 2.09 -9.58 -18.29
N LEU A 120 1.53 -10.11 -17.21
CA LEU A 120 1.76 -9.64 -15.85
C LEU A 120 2.88 -10.45 -15.16
N GLN A 121 3.76 -9.76 -14.44
CA GLN A 121 4.95 -10.34 -13.82
C GLN A 121 4.92 -10.36 -12.30
N GLY A 122 4.03 -9.62 -11.68
CA GLY A 122 3.92 -9.58 -10.22
C GLY A 122 3.13 -8.40 -9.71
N VAL A 123 2.92 -8.41 -8.42
CA VAL A 123 2.18 -7.36 -7.71
C VAL A 123 2.85 -7.04 -6.39
N SER A 124 2.64 -5.82 -5.90
CA SER A 124 2.96 -5.44 -4.53
C SER A 124 1.93 -4.48 -3.98
N LEU A 125 1.81 -4.49 -2.66
CA LEU A 125 1.00 -3.56 -1.88
C LEU A 125 1.90 -2.78 -0.94
N HIS A 126 1.64 -1.48 -0.79
CA HIS A 126 2.29 -0.62 0.17
C HIS A 126 1.24 0.19 0.91
N TYR A 127 1.20 0.04 2.23
CA TYR A 127 0.32 0.78 3.12
C TYR A 127 1.14 1.65 4.04
N LEU A 128 0.70 2.90 4.21
CA LEU A 128 1.30 3.87 5.11
C LEU A 128 0.24 4.39 6.07
N SER A 129 0.40 4.09 7.36
CA SER A 129 -0.44 4.62 8.43
C SER A 129 0.34 5.61 9.28
N GLY A 130 -0.24 6.77 9.54
CA GLY A 130 0.37 7.84 10.32
C GLY A 130 -0.51 8.24 11.51
N PHE A 131 0.10 8.25 12.69
CA PHE A 131 -0.56 8.56 13.97
C PHE A 131 0.02 9.84 14.56
N GLU A 132 -0.79 10.90 14.55
CA GLU A 132 -0.39 12.20 15.07
C GLU A 132 -0.35 12.19 16.61
N ASN A 133 0.66 12.86 17.18
CA ASN A 133 0.87 12.97 18.61
C ASN A 133 0.91 11.61 19.37
N THR A 134 1.28 10.56 18.65
CA THR A 134 1.34 9.19 19.17
C THR A 134 2.76 8.68 19.12
N ASP A 135 3.30 8.27 20.28
CA ASP A 135 4.54 7.51 20.32
C ASP A 135 4.26 6.07 19.90
N ILE A 136 5.02 5.58 18.91
CA ILE A 136 4.81 4.24 18.34
C ILE A 136 4.94 3.14 19.38
N PHE A 137 5.77 3.29 20.41
CA PHE A 137 5.92 2.32 21.49
C PHE A 137 4.69 2.17 22.38
N ARG A 138 3.79 3.15 22.38
CA ARG A 138 2.48 3.02 23.02
C ARG A 138 1.47 2.32 22.14
N ALA A 139 1.68 2.41 20.82
CA ALA A 139 0.78 1.81 19.84
C ALA A 139 1.10 0.34 19.59
N LEU A 140 2.35 -0.09 19.76
CA LEU A 140 2.79 -1.44 19.42
C LEU A 140 2.67 -2.41 20.59
N ASP A 141 2.36 -3.67 20.26
CA ASP A 141 2.48 -4.80 21.18
C ASP A 141 3.88 -5.41 21.09
N GLY A 142 4.81 -4.88 21.87
CA GLY A 142 6.16 -5.41 21.89
C GLY A 142 7.19 -4.43 22.40
N THR A 143 8.45 -4.86 22.41
CA THR A 143 9.60 -4.05 22.77
C THR A 143 10.70 -4.20 21.74
N ILE A 144 11.30 -3.08 21.35
CA ILE A 144 12.50 -3.07 20.51
C ILE A 144 13.71 -2.87 21.42
N LYS A 145 14.72 -3.75 21.29
CA LYS A 145 15.97 -3.67 22.05
C LYS A 145 17.16 -3.66 21.11
N LEU A 146 18.09 -2.76 21.33
CA LEU A 146 19.41 -2.79 20.74
C LEU A 146 20.37 -3.42 21.75
N ASN A 147 20.72 -4.66 21.55
CA ASN A 147 21.46 -5.46 22.49
C ASN A 147 20.65 -5.61 23.80
N GLN A 148 21.16 -5.09 24.91
CA GLN A 148 20.43 -5.05 26.19
C GLN A 148 19.78 -3.69 26.49
N LEU A 149 19.99 -2.71 25.60
CA LEU A 149 19.43 -1.37 25.76
C LEU A 149 18.02 -1.30 25.16
N PRO A 150 16.98 -1.06 25.94
CA PRO A 150 15.65 -0.82 25.41
C PRO A 150 15.65 0.53 24.69
N ILE A 151 14.92 0.60 23.57
CA ILE A 151 14.58 1.86 22.92
C ILE A 151 13.37 2.42 23.66
N PHE A 152 13.50 3.64 24.19
CA PHE A 152 12.50 4.24 25.06
C PHE A 152 11.45 5.05 24.28
N GLN A 153 10.31 5.27 24.92
CA GLN A 153 9.32 6.25 24.49
C GLN A 153 9.97 7.61 24.24
N GLY A 154 9.48 8.34 23.26
CA GLY A 154 10.04 9.63 22.86
C GLY A 154 11.30 9.56 21.98
N SER A 155 11.89 8.38 21.80
CA SER A 155 13.05 8.23 20.90
C SER A 155 12.65 8.48 19.47
N VAL A 156 13.42 9.29 18.75
CA VAL A 156 13.34 9.40 17.29
C VAL A 156 14.12 8.23 16.70
N PHE A 157 13.47 7.38 15.92
CA PHE A 157 14.13 6.25 15.26
C PHE A 157 13.44 5.85 13.97
N ASN A 158 14.18 5.10 13.16
CA ASN A 158 13.66 4.41 11.98
C ASN A 158 14.12 2.95 12.08
N PHE A 159 13.17 2.03 11.96
CA PHE A 159 13.40 0.60 12.03
C PHE A 159 12.77 -0.07 10.82
N SER A 160 13.45 -1.05 10.24
CA SER A 160 12.91 -1.85 9.13
C SER A 160 13.28 -3.31 9.33
N CYS A 161 12.32 -4.19 9.13
CA CYS A 161 12.55 -5.64 9.11
C CYS A 161 11.73 -6.28 7.99
N SER A 162 12.16 -7.48 7.58
CA SER A 162 11.39 -8.34 6.68
C SER A 162 10.83 -9.51 7.48
N CYS A 163 9.64 -9.96 7.11
CA CYS A 163 9.00 -11.15 7.67
C CYS A 163 8.36 -11.98 6.55
N ASN A 164 7.98 -13.20 6.88
CA ASN A 164 7.32 -14.13 5.96
C ASN A 164 6.23 -14.88 6.75
N ASP A 165 5.07 -15.09 6.13
CA ASP A 165 3.96 -15.84 6.73
C ASP A 165 4.01 -17.34 6.42
N GLY A 166 4.95 -17.78 5.58
CA GLY A 166 5.07 -19.15 5.08
C GLY A 166 4.24 -19.43 3.82
N ASP A 167 3.47 -18.47 3.29
CA ASP A 167 2.83 -18.63 1.98
C ASP A 167 3.87 -18.47 0.87
N GLU A 168 4.05 -19.52 0.08
CA GLU A 168 5.02 -19.52 -1.03
C GLU A 168 4.70 -18.49 -2.12
N SER A 169 3.49 -17.95 -2.18
CA SER A 169 3.09 -16.92 -3.13
C SER A 169 3.55 -15.50 -2.72
N ILE A 170 3.88 -15.30 -1.45
CA ILE A 170 4.44 -14.05 -0.92
C ILE A 170 5.97 -14.13 -0.97
N ALA A 171 6.60 -13.21 -1.68
CA ALA A 171 8.06 -13.15 -1.76
C ALA A 171 8.68 -12.46 -0.54
N GLU A 172 8.09 -11.34 -0.12
CA GLU A 172 8.59 -10.53 0.98
C GLU A 172 7.45 -9.73 1.61
N ALA A 173 7.48 -9.62 2.92
CA ALA A 173 6.77 -8.62 3.69
C ALA A 173 7.78 -7.76 4.44
N LYS A 174 7.71 -6.46 4.28
CA LYS A 174 8.59 -5.49 4.92
C LYS A 174 7.79 -4.56 5.81
N ILE A 175 8.22 -4.42 7.05
CA ILE A 175 7.66 -3.49 8.02
C ILE A 175 8.71 -2.40 8.27
N LYS A 176 8.29 -1.14 8.18
CA LYS A 176 9.11 0.01 8.55
C LYS A 176 8.35 0.85 9.56
N LEU A 177 9.02 1.14 10.67
CA LEU A 177 8.50 1.97 11.74
C LEU A 177 9.35 3.24 11.82
N THR A 178 8.70 4.38 11.80
CA THR A 178 9.38 5.67 12.01
C THR A 178 8.67 6.40 13.14
N ASN A 179 9.40 6.72 14.19
CA ASN A 179 8.82 7.28 15.42
C ASN A 179 9.15 8.76 15.57
N ASN A 180 8.16 9.53 16.06
CA ASN A 180 8.30 10.93 16.47
C ASN A 180 8.91 11.86 15.40
N ILE A 181 8.49 11.73 14.14
CA ILE A 181 8.87 12.66 13.08
C ILE A 181 8.28 14.03 13.40
N GLN A 182 9.15 15.04 13.46
CA GLN A 182 8.69 16.42 13.65
C GLN A 182 8.04 16.95 12.38
N ILE A 183 6.79 17.38 12.49
CA ILE A 183 6.06 18.13 11.47
C ILE A 183 5.65 19.50 12.01
N PRO A 184 5.25 20.48 11.19
CA PRO A 184 4.77 21.77 11.67
C PRO A 184 3.64 21.60 12.69
N ASN A 185 3.87 22.09 13.93
CA ASN A 185 2.93 22.06 15.06
C ASN A 185 2.58 20.68 15.66
N SER A 186 3.23 19.60 15.25
CA SER A 186 2.90 18.25 15.72
C SER A 186 4.09 17.30 15.56
N ILE A 187 3.94 16.09 16.09
CA ILE A 187 4.77 14.93 15.76
C ILE A 187 3.90 13.87 15.12
N ILE A 188 4.49 13.04 14.26
CA ILE A 188 3.81 11.91 13.65
C ILE A 188 4.67 10.66 13.78
N SER A 189 4.05 9.54 14.10
CA SER A 189 4.68 8.22 14.01
C SER A 189 4.05 7.44 12.85
N ILE A 190 4.87 6.73 12.08
CA ILE A 190 4.48 6.10 10.84
C ILE A 190 4.73 4.59 10.93
N VAL A 191 3.76 3.81 10.51
CA VAL A 191 3.85 2.38 10.22
C VAL A 191 3.71 2.21 8.71
N GLU A 192 4.75 1.70 8.07
CA GLU A 192 4.72 1.32 6.65
C GLU A 192 4.79 -0.20 6.54
N ILE A 193 3.88 -0.80 5.78
CA ILE A 193 3.88 -2.23 5.49
C ILE A 193 3.87 -2.41 3.98
N THR A 194 4.86 -3.13 3.46
CA THR A 194 4.97 -3.47 2.04
C THR A 194 4.92 -4.97 1.90
N ILE A 195 4.00 -5.50 1.10
CA ILE A 195 3.90 -6.91 0.76
C ILE A 195 4.16 -7.06 -0.73
N ALA A 196 5.13 -7.89 -1.09
CA ALA A 196 5.44 -8.22 -2.47
C ALA A 196 5.04 -9.67 -2.76
N GLY A 197 4.23 -9.88 -3.77
CA GLY A 197 3.98 -11.20 -4.35
C GLY A 197 5.22 -11.72 -5.07
N LYS A 198 5.33 -13.04 -5.19
CA LYS A 198 6.41 -13.67 -5.92
C LYS A 198 6.37 -13.24 -7.40
N ALA A 199 7.54 -13.01 -7.98
CA ALA A 199 7.62 -12.73 -9.40
C ALA A 199 7.30 -14.00 -10.22
N GLY A 200 6.55 -13.83 -11.32
CA GLY A 200 6.12 -14.95 -12.17
C GLY A 200 5.33 -14.45 -13.36
N HIS A 201 4.69 -15.36 -14.08
CA HIS A 201 3.75 -15.05 -15.15
C HIS A 201 2.34 -15.28 -14.63
N TYR A 202 1.52 -14.26 -14.66
CA TYR A 202 0.19 -14.27 -14.06
C TYR A 202 -0.89 -13.88 -15.06
N SER A 203 -2.00 -14.59 -15.03
CA SER A 203 -3.26 -14.08 -15.56
C SER A 203 -3.81 -12.97 -14.65
N GLN A 204 -4.74 -12.17 -15.17
CA GLN A 204 -5.41 -11.11 -14.39
C GLN A 204 -6.10 -11.66 -13.15
N LYS A 205 -6.74 -12.83 -13.26
CA LYS A 205 -7.39 -13.51 -12.13
C LYS A 205 -6.39 -13.93 -11.05
N GLU A 206 -5.24 -14.46 -11.46
CA GLU A 206 -4.18 -14.85 -10.52
C GLU A 206 -3.57 -13.62 -9.83
N CYS A 207 -3.33 -12.52 -10.57
CA CYS A 207 -2.91 -11.25 -10.00
C CYS A 207 -3.91 -10.73 -8.97
N MET A 208 -5.20 -10.73 -9.26
CA MET A 208 -6.23 -10.28 -8.31
C MET A 208 -6.27 -11.18 -7.07
N SER A 209 -6.16 -12.49 -7.25
CA SER A 209 -6.07 -13.45 -6.13
C SER A 209 -4.85 -13.19 -5.27
N LEU A 210 -3.68 -12.94 -5.88
CA LEU A 210 -2.45 -12.64 -5.16
C LEU A 210 -2.53 -11.30 -4.42
N LEU A 211 -3.12 -10.28 -5.03
CA LEU A 211 -3.37 -8.98 -4.38
C LEU A 211 -4.27 -9.13 -3.15
N THR A 212 -5.32 -9.94 -3.25
CA THR A 212 -6.21 -10.22 -2.11
C THR A 212 -5.45 -10.90 -0.98
N LYS A 213 -4.58 -11.86 -1.28
CA LYS A 213 -3.71 -12.49 -0.27
C LYS A 213 -2.76 -11.48 0.37
N CYS A 214 -2.10 -10.65 -0.45
CA CYS A 214 -1.22 -9.59 0.03
C CYS A 214 -1.96 -8.63 0.97
N HIS A 215 -3.18 -8.21 0.61
CA HIS A 215 -4.00 -7.35 1.44
C HIS A 215 -4.38 -8.01 2.78
N ASN A 216 -4.82 -9.26 2.75
CA ASN A 216 -5.18 -9.98 3.97
C ASN A 216 -3.96 -10.16 4.89
N PHE A 217 -2.79 -10.43 4.31
CA PHE A 217 -1.56 -10.54 5.09
C PHE A 217 -1.10 -9.19 5.65
N GLU A 218 -1.19 -8.11 4.88
CA GLU A 218 -0.92 -6.76 5.36
C GLU A 218 -1.82 -6.41 6.54
N LYS A 219 -3.14 -6.61 6.39
CA LYS A 219 -4.12 -6.38 7.45
C LYS A 219 -3.79 -7.18 8.71
N HIS A 220 -3.43 -8.45 8.55
CA HIS A 220 -3.02 -9.30 9.65
C HIS A 220 -1.77 -8.76 10.37
N LEU A 221 -0.74 -8.38 9.61
CA LEU A 221 0.48 -7.80 10.18
C LEU A 221 0.21 -6.49 10.91
N PHE A 222 -0.63 -5.62 10.34
CA PHE A 222 -0.99 -4.36 10.96
C PHE A 222 -1.63 -4.58 12.35
N PHE A 223 -2.62 -5.46 12.44
CA PHE A 223 -3.26 -5.75 13.74
C PHE A 223 -2.37 -6.53 14.70
N LEU A 224 -1.45 -7.36 14.21
CA LEU A 224 -0.45 -8.02 15.07
C LEU A 224 0.57 -7.06 15.67
N LEU A 225 0.87 -5.97 14.97
CA LEU A 225 1.80 -4.96 15.43
C LEU A 225 1.21 -4.08 16.53
N LEU A 226 -0.09 -3.79 16.46
CA LEU A 226 -0.74 -2.85 17.39
C LEU A 226 -1.11 -3.53 18.71
N SER A 227 -1.00 -2.78 19.80
CA SER A 227 -1.51 -3.22 21.09
C SER A 227 -3.04 -3.22 21.12
N GLU A 228 -3.63 -4.10 21.91
CA GLU A 228 -5.08 -4.16 22.12
C GLU A 228 -5.63 -2.80 22.63
N GLU A 229 -4.90 -2.15 23.53
CA GLU A 229 -5.24 -0.82 24.03
C GLU A 229 -5.31 0.20 22.91
N PHE A 230 -4.33 0.18 22.00
CA PHE A 230 -4.28 1.13 20.89
C PHE A 230 -5.35 0.83 19.83
N ILE A 231 -5.60 -0.45 19.53
CA ILE A 231 -6.70 -0.86 18.64
C ILE A 231 -8.04 -0.32 19.18
N ASN A 232 -8.29 -0.42 20.49
CA ASN A 232 -9.50 0.12 21.09
C ASN A 232 -9.63 1.64 20.96
N ILE A 233 -8.51 2.39 21.01
CA ILE A 233 -8.48 3.84 20.76
C ILE A 233 -8.86 4.16 19.31
N LEU A 234 -8.49 3.30 18.37
CA LEU A 234 -8.80 3.47 16.94
C LEU A 234 -10.26 3.18 16.58
N GLY A 235 -11.08 2.73 17.52
CA GLY A 235 -12.51 2.46 17.32
C GLY A 235 -12.75 1.25 16.41
N PRO A 236 -12.42 0.04 16.84
CA PRO A 236 -12.57 -1.16 16.03
C PRO A 236 -14.05 -1.51 15.82
N ARG A 237 -14.40 -1.87 14.58
CA ARG A 237 -15.70 -2.39 14.21
C ARG A 237 -15.57 -3.88 13.88
N TYR A 238 -16.41 -4.67 14.50
CA TYR A 238 -16.54 -6.11 14.29
C TYR A 238 -17.90 -6.41 13.62
N GLU A 239 -18.03 -7.58 13.02
CA GLU A 239 -19.34 -8.06 12.52
C GLU A 239 -20.33 -8.33 13.64
#